data_1896cec9a7e940178875b85774882858
#
_entry.id   1896cec9a7e940178875b85774882858
#
_cell.length_a   1.000
_cell.length_b   1.000
_cell.length_c   1.000
_cell.angle_alpha   90.00
_cell.angle_beta   90.00
_cell.angle_gamma   90.00
#
_symmetry.space_group_name_H-M   'P 1'
#
loop_
_entity.id
_entity.type
_entity.pdbx_description
1 polymer ?
#
loop_
_entity_poly.entity_id
_entity_poly.type
_entity_poly.pdbx_seq_one_letter_code
_entity_poly.pdbx_strand_id
1 'polypeptide(L)'
;MSEKKPTKLKKTPAKKAVAIKPAKKTTNTTAEKAVKAENIVGEKSLVYIDYSATTKHDGVVFDTTMEQVAKDSGIYKETDRYEPMLVAIGWNWLLGALEEELIGMKVADSKTVEVPPEKGAGERDPSKVKMIAKTKLAKHKARPFKGEQITFGNERGVITAVLGRQVRVDFNSPLAGRTLVFDVTLRSIISDPSEKLRAVVKRRMPGIPEEDFKFSIAKKIVTIEMPKETRYIQDVQYAEIGIAADALKVFADAKEVKLVVTFDRPKPLEGNTT
;
A
#
# COMPACT_ATOMS: atom_id res chain seq x y z
N MET A 1 51.72 38.03 -53.83
CA MET A 1 51.21 37.71 -55.17
C MET A 1 50.13 36.62 -54.93
N SER A 2 48.95 36.81 -55.13
CA SER A 2 48.03 37.31 -56.13
C SER A 2 46.65 37.52 -55.46
N GLU A 3 46.09 38.67 -55.66
CA GLU A 3 44.76 39.10 -55.33
C GLU A 3 43.69 38.24 -56.03
N LYS A 4 42.56 38.05 -55.41
CA LYS A 4 41.25 37.93 -56.08
C LYS A 4 40.16 38.62 -55.26
N LYS A 5 39.52 39.55 -55.95
CA LYS A 5 38.43 40.44 -55.58
C LYS A 5 37.10 39.73 -55.37
N PRO A 6 36.11 40.34 -54.64
CA PRO A 6 34.88 39.76 -54.23
C PRO A 6 33.77 39.84 -55.27
N THR A 7 32.88 38.82 -55.28
CA THR A 7 31.70 38.74 -56.14
C THR A 7 30.46 39.23 -55.40
N LYS A 8 29.71 40.10 -56.08
CA LYS A 8 28.49 40.83 -55.65
C LYS A 8 27.33 39.89 -55.29
N LEU A 9 26.69 40.10 -54.13
CA LEU A 9 25.38 39.58 -53.80
C LEU A 9 24.26 40.23 -54.59
N LYS A 10 23.39 39.44 -55.20
CA LYS A 10 22.11 39.85 -55.81
C LYS A 10 21.03 39.98 -54.71
N LYS A 11 20.36 41.13 -54.71
CA LYS A 11 19.15 41.40 -53.91
C LYS A 11 17.96 40.67 -54.52
N THR A 12 17.17 40.01 -53.71
CA THR A 12 15.85 39.46 -54.03
C THR A 12 14.77 40.18 -53.16
N PRO A 13 13.56 40.41 -53.68
CA PRO A 13 12.65 41.41 -53.14
C PRO A 13 11.75 40.91 -52.01
N ALA A 14 11.33 41.84 -51.16
CA ALA A 14 10.45 41.69 -50.03
C ALA A 14 9.07 41.14 -50.42
N LYS A 15 8.59 40.07 -49.74
CA LYS A 15 7.20 39.62 -49.76
C LYS A 15 6.43 40.22 -48.57
N LYS A 16 5.26 40.78 -48.92
CA LYS A 16 4.30 41.45 -48.04
C LYS A 16 3.91 40.63 -46.81
N ALA A 17 3.92 41.27 -45.65
CA ALA A 17 3.32 40.79 -44.42
C ALA A 17 1.79 40.73 -44.55
N VAL A 18 1.22 39.57 -44.29
CA VAL A 18 -0.23 39.36 -44.07
C VAL A 18 -0.46 39.37 -42.58
N ALA A 19 -1.25 40.34 -42.14
CA ALA A 19 -1.68 40.45 -40.73
C ALA A 19 -2.68 39.33 -40.38
N ILE A 20 -2.31 38.46 -39.46
CA ILE A 20 -3.21 37.46 -38.85
C ILE A 20 -3.75 38.09 -37.57
N LYS A 21 -5.08 38.27 -37.52
CA LYS A 21 -5.83 38.69 -36.34
C LYS A 21 -5.66 37.65 -35.20
N PRO A 22 -5.60 38.08 -33.90
CA PRO A 22 -5.50 37.13 -32.79
C PRO A 22 -6.83 36.41 -32.59
N ALA A 23 -6.79 35.06 -32.68
CA ALA A 23 -7.89 34.21 -32.31
C ALA A 23 -8.02 34.18 -30.78
N LYS A 24 -9.25 34.26 -30.28
CA LYS A 24 -9.64 34.32 -28.88
C LYS A 24 -9.07 33.12 -28.09
N LYS A 25 -8.33 33.47 -27.03
CA LYS A 25 -8.04 32.54 -25.91
C LYS A 25 -9.35 32.18 -25.18
N THR A 26 -9.87 31.04 -25.42
CA THR A 26 -10.87 30.42 -24.53
C THR A 26 -10.63 28.92 -24.57
N THR A 27 -10.54 28.29 -23.40
CA THR A 27 -10.38 26.86 -23.08
C THR A 27 -8.96 26.39 -22.70
N ASN A 28 -8.46 26.89 -21.54
CA ASN A 28 -7.40 26.18 -20.84
C ASN A 28 -7.63 26.07 -19.33
N THR A 29 -8.73 26.66 -18.81
CA THR A 29 -8.94 26.75 -17.35
C THR A 29 -9.55 25.46 -16.77
N THR A 30 -10.23 24.66 -17.59
CA THR A 30 -10.87 23.42 -17.14
C THR A 30 -9.89 22.24 -17.11
N ALA A 31 -8.98 22.15 -18.10
CA ALA A 31 -7.94 21.13 -18.15
C ALA A 31 -6.88 21.31 -17.06
N GLU A 32 -6.44 22.55 -16.81
CA GLU A 32 -5.47 22.86 -15.73
C GLU A 32 -6.07 22.62 -14.32
N LYS A 33 -7.39 22.85 -14.12
CA LYS A 33 -8.06 22.51 -12.86
C LYS A 33 -8.23 21.00 -12.69
N ALA A 34 -8.50 20.25 -13.75
CA ALA A 34 -8.58 18.78 -13.71
C ALA A 34 -7.21 18.16 -13.39
N VAL A 35 -6.15 18.57 -14.07
CA VAL A 35 -4.76 18.11 -13.83
C VAL A 35 -4.27 18.51 -12.42
N LYS A 36 -4.69 19.64 -11.88
CA LYS A 36 -4.37 20.03 -10.49
C LYS A 36 -5.15 19.22 -9.46
N ALA A 37 -6.36 18.76 -9.76
CA ALA A 37 -7.16 17.91 -8.87
C ALA A 37 -6.65 16.46 -8.84
N GLU A 38 -6.06 15.96 -9.93
CA GLU A 38 -5.50 14.61 -10.02
C GLU A 38 -4.22 14.39 -9.21
N ASN A 39 -3.54 15.47 -8.79
CA ASN A 39 -2.28 15.41 -8.03
C ASN A 39 -2.43 15.65 -6.52
N ILE A 40 -3.65 15.70 -6.00
CA ILE A 40 -3.94 15.92 -4.58
C ILE A 40 -4.81 14.77 -4.07
N VAL A 41 -4.43 14.20 -2.93
CA VAL A 41 -5.19 13.14 -2.27
C VAL A 41 -6.56 13.68 -1.82
N GLY A 42 -7.62 13.06 -2.30
CA GLY A 42 -8.98 13.31 -1.88
C GLY A 42 -9.62 12.11 -1.19
N GLU A 43 -10.86 12.25 -0.76
CA GLU A 43 -11.66 11.12 -0.28
C GLU A 43 -11.76 10.02 -1.35
N LYS A 44 -11.70 8.76 -0.93
CA LYS A 44 -11.76 7.57 -1.80
C LYS A 44 -10.62 7.45 -2.81
N SER A 45 -9.57 8.28 -2.69
CA SER A 45 -8.37 8.12 -3.50
C SER A 45 -7.66 6.81 -3.15
N LEU A 46 -7.14 6.13 -4.17
CA LEU A 46 -6.17 5.05 -3.99
C LEU A 46 -4.78 5.62 -4.16
N VAL A 47 -3.93 5.40 -3.18
CA VAL A 47 -2.59 5.95 -3.13
C VAL A 47 -1.56 4.90 -2.72
N TYR A 48 -0.35 5.05 -3.20
CA TYR A 48 0.81 4.33 -2.66
C TYR A 48 1.60 5.24 -1.73
N ILE A 49 1.91 4.73 -0.55
CA ILE A 49 2.71 5.42 0.45
C ILE A 49 3.90 4.58 0.88
N ASP A 50 5.00 5.25 1.24
CA ASP A 50 6.00 4.68 2.12
C ASP A 50 5.85 5.25 3.50
N TYR A 51 6.14 4.44 4.51
CA TYR A 51 6.16 4.92 5.88
C TYR A 51 7.22 4.23 6.73
N SER A 52 7.59 4.90 7.81
CA SER A 52 8.31 4.33 8.93
C SER A 52 7.53 4.64 10.21
N ALA A 53 7.29 3.62 11.02
CA ALA A 53 6.50 3.73 12.24
C ALA A 53 7.40 3.52 13.46
N THR A 54 7.41 4.51 14.35
CA THR A 54 8.22 4.52 15.56
C THR A 54 7.36 4.76 16.79
N THR A 55 7.88 4.40 17.97
CA THR A 55 7.32 4.79 19.25
C THR A 55 7.90 6.12 19.69
N LYS A 56 7.05 7.10 20.06
CA LYS A 56 7.47 8.47 20.41
C LYS A 56 8.49 8.53 21.55
N HIS A 57 8.35 7.65 22.56
CA HIS A 57 9.16 7.72 23.78
C HIS A 57 10.60 7.24 23.58
N ASP A 58 10.78 6.13 22.91
CA ASP A 58 12.07 5.43 22.77
C ASP A 58 12.60 5.41 21.33
N GLY A 59 11.84 5.97 20.37
CA GLY A 59 12.25 6.08 18.97
C GLY A 59 12.44 4.71 18.27
N VAL A 60 11.92 3.64 18.87
CA VAL A 60 12.08 2.29 18.31
C VAL A 60 11.17 2.11 17.11
N VAL A 61 11.78 1.78 15.96
CA VAL A 61 11.04 1.41 14.75
C VAL A 61 10.39 0.05 14.99
N PHE A 62 9.08 -0.04 14.77
CA PHE A 62 8.35 -1.30 14.92
C PHE A 62 7.72 -1.79 13.61
N ASP A 63 7.59 -0.91 12.60
CA ASP A 63 7.05 -1.26 11.29
C ASP A 63 7.54 -0.26 10.22
N THR A 64 7.73 -0.73 8.97
CA THR A 64 8.14 0.11 7.83
C THR A 64 7.91 -0.58 6.50
N THR A 65 7.65 0.19 5.45
CA THR A 65 7.62 -0.27 4.05
C THR A 65 9.01 -0.26 3.40
N MET A 66 10.01 0.30 4.06
CA MET A 66 11.35 0.51 3.49
C MET A 66 12.34 -0.54 3.99
N GLU A 67 12.87 -1.35 3.07
CA GLU A 67 13.78 -2.45 3.39
C GLU A 67 15.04 -2.00 4.14
N GLN A 68 15.64 -0.88 3.72
CA GLN A 68 16.83 -0.37 4.38
C GLN A 68 16.58 0.02 5.82
N VAL A 69 15.45 0.71 6.09
CA VAL A 69 15.04 1.09 7.45
C VAL A 69 14.79 -0.15 8.32
N ALA A 70 14.18 -1.19 7.75
CA ALA A 70 13.95 -2.45 8.45
C ALA A 70 15.27 -3.14 8.85
N LYS A 71 16.27 -3.15 7.94
CA LYS A 71 17.59 -3.71 8.21
C LYS A 71 18.36 -2.92 9.27
N ASP A 72 18.37 -1.60 9.15
CA ASP A 72 19.09 -0.72 10.08
C ASP A 72 18.47 -0.76 11.48
N SER A 73 17.16 -0.97 11.58
CA SER A 73 16.43 -1.09 12.84
C SER A 73 16.37 -2.51 13.41
N GLY A 74 16.90 -3.51 12.71
CA GLY A 74 16.94 -4.89 13.16
C GLY A 74 15.58 -5.61 13.16
N ILE A 75 14.59 -5.10 12.42
CA ILE A 75 13.25 -5.70 12.28
C ILE A 75 13.04 -6.41 10.94
N TYR A 76 14.07 -6.47 10.10
CA TYR A 76 14.00 -7.10 8.77
C TYR A 76 13.63 -8.58 8.85
N LYS A 77 12.73 -9.01 7.97
CA LYS A 77 12.34 -10.42 7.77
C LYS A 77 12.24 -10.70 6.29
N GLU A 78 12.82 -11.81 5.84
CA GLU A 78 12.75 -12.24 4.43
C GLU A 78 11.32 -12.53 3.94
N THR A 79 10.41 -12.84 4.86
CA THR A 79 9.01 -13.13 4.55
C THR A 79 8.17 -11.90 4.34
N ASP A 80 8.64 -10.75 4.82
CA ASP A 80 7.91 -9.48 4.76
C ASP A 80 8.22 -8.76 3.44
N ARG A 81 7.27 -7.96 2.98
CA ARG A 81 7.42 -7.20 1.74
C ARG A 81 7.73 -5.76 2.06
N TYR A 82 8.81 -5.28 1.48
CA TYR A 82 9.26 -3.90 1.60
C TYR A 82 8.99 -3.19 0.28
N GLU A 83 7.75 -2.77 0.10
CA GLU A 83 7.28 -2.03 -1.06
C GLU A 83 6.24 -0.98 -0.63
N PRO A 84 6.02 0.06 -1.43
CA PRO A 84 5.00 1.06 -1.11
C PRO A 84 3.64 0.42 -0.85
N MET A 85 3.01 0.79 0.27
CA MET A 85 1.72 0.24 0.69
C MET A 85 0.59 0.92 -0.06
N LEU A 86 -0.34 0.13 -0.61
CA LEU A 86 -1.60 0.63 -1.15
C LEU A 86 -2.56 1.00 -0.03
N VAL A 87 -3.02 2.24 -0.05
CA VAL A 87 -4.04 2.77 0.88
C VAL A 87 -5.23 3.32 0.08
N ALA A 88 -6.43 2.96 0.52
CA ALA A 88 -7.67 3.56 0.03
C ALA A 88 -8.22 4.48 1.12
N ILE A 89 -8.25 5.77 0.86
CA ILE A 89 -8.66 6.78 1.84
C ILE A 89 -10.13 6.60 2.21
N GLY A 90 -10.39 6.54 3.53
CA GLY A 90 -11.73 6.33 4.09
C GLY A 90 -12.19 4.87 4.18
N TRP A 91 -11.29 3.90 3.91
CA TRP A 91 -11.64 2.48 3.98
C TRP A 91 -11.09 1.76 5.20
N ASN A 92 -10.43 2.46 6.10
CA ASN A 92 -9.75 1.91 7.28
C ASN A 92 -8.72 0.80 6.92
N TRP A 93 -8.01 0.98 5.80
CA TRP A 93 -6.90 0.12 5.46
C TRP A 93 -5.64 0.47 6.23
N LEU A 94 -5.62 1.68 6.75
CA LEU A 94 -4.62 2.22 7.65
C LEU A 94 -5.33 2.74 8.92
N LEU A 95 -4.58 3.18 9.92
CA LEU A 95 -5.18 3.87 11.06
C LEU A 95 -5.93 5.12 10.59
N GLY A 96 -7.17 5.30 11.04
CA GLY A 96 -8.03 6.40 10.57
C GLY A 96 -7.37 7.77 10.72
N ALA A 97 -6.62 7.97 11.81
CA ALA A 97 -5.84 9.20 12.02
C ALA A 97 -4.79 9.44 10.93
N LEU A 98 -4.20 8.39 10.36
CA LEU A 98 -3.25 8.51 9.26
C LEU A 98 -3.97 8.76 7.93
N GLU A 99 -5.10 8.09 7.67
CA GLU A 99 -5.88 8.33 6.45
C GLU A 99 -6.37 9.77 6.37
N GLU A 100 -6.84 10.36 7.49
CA GLU A 100 -7.23 11.77 7.58
C GLU A 100 -6.07 12.73 7.23
N GLU A 101 -4.87 12.44 7.70
CA GLU A 101 -3.70 13.28 7.52
C GLU A 101 -3.09 13.18 6.09
N LEU A 102 -3.42 12.12 5.34
CA LEU A 102 -3.06 11.98 3.93
C LEU A 102 -3.90 12.88 3.00
N ILE A 103 -5.12 13.26 3.42
CA ILE A 103 -5.99 14.10 2.60
C ILE A 103 -5.33 15.46 2.37
N GLY A 104 -5.30 15.90 1.12
CA GLY A 104 -4.68 17.16 0.71
C GLY A 104 -3.19 17.10 0.40
N MET A 105 -2.52 15.96 0.66
CA MET A 105 -1.11 15.75 0.28
C MET A 105 -0.95 15.65 -1.24
N LYS A 106 0.22 16.03 -1.72
CA LYS A 106 0.65 15.89 -3.12
C LYS A 106 1.69 14.77 -3.24
N VAL A 107 1.84 14.25 -4.44
CA VAL A 107 2.89 13.28 -4.73
C VAL A 107 4.26 13.83 -4.35
N ALA A 108 5.07 13.02 -3.68
CA ALA A 108 6.36 13.32 -3.07
C ALA A 108 6.31 14.16 -1.77
N ASP A 109 5.14 14.59 -1.31
CA ASP A 109 5.04 15.20 0.03
C ASP A 109 5.34 14.15 1.11
N SER A 110 6.00 14.60 2.17
CA SER A 110 6.25 13.81 3.37
C SER A 110 5.64 14.51 4.59
N LYS A 111 5.12 13.73 5.52
CA LYS A 111 4.47 14.22 6.74
C LYS A 111 4.75 13.30 7.91
N THR A 112 5.05 13.89 9.06
CA THR A 112 5.13 13.17 10.34
C THR A 112 3.80 13.29 11.06
N VAL A 113 3.20 12.16 11.42
CA VAL A 113 1.90 12.08 12.08
C VAL A 113 2.05 11.39 13.44
N GLU A 114 1.62 12.06 14.50
CA GLU A 114 1.56 11.47 15.83
C GLU A 114 0.17 10.88 16.08
N VAL A 115 0.14 9.61 16.46
CA VAL A 115 -1.09 8.88 16.76
C VAL A 115 -1.10 8.54 18.26
N PRO A 116 -1.97 9.17 19.06
CA PRO A 116 -2.10 8.87 20.47
C PRO A 116 -2.68 7.46 20.69
N PRO A 117 -2.51 6.88 21.90
CA PRO A 117 -2.93 5.50 22.18
C PRO A 117 -4.37 5.21 21.79
N GLU A 118 -5.30 6.10 22.07
CA GLU A 118 -6.75 5.94 21.84
C GLU A 118 -7.09 5.78 20.35
N LYS A 119 -6.30 6.42 19.48
CA LYS A 119 -6.45 6.35 18.02
C LYS A 119 -5.52 5.33 17.37
N GLY A 120 -4.62 4.72 18.13
CA GLY A 120 -3.61 3.76 17.69
C GLY A 120 -3.82 2.35 18.24
N ALA A 121 -2.86 1.90 19.05
CA ALA A 121 -2.86 0.54 19.62
C ALA A 121 -3.75 0.35 20.86
N GLY A 122 -4.49 1.37 21.23
CA GLY A 122 -5.34 1.40 22.41
C GLY A 122 -4.58 1.71 23.70
N GLU A 123 -5.34 2.06 24.73
CA GLU A 123 -4.82 2.27 26.07
C GLU A 123 -4.30 0.97 26.68
N ARG A 124 -3.36 1.08 27.62
CA ARG A 124 -2.88 -0.06 28.38
C ARG A 124 -3.88 -0.44 29.46
N ASP A 125 -4.38 -1.67 29.40
CA ASP A 125 -5.35 -2.21 30.36
C ASP A 125 -4.62 -2.91 31.53
N PRO A 126 -4.71 -2.38 32.77
CA PRO A 126 -4.11 -3.03 33.93
C PRO A 126 -4.67 -4.42 34.21
N SER A 127 -5.93 -4.71 33.83
CA SER A 127 -6.57 -6.02 34.04
C SER A 127 -5.92 -7.16 33.21
N LYS A 128 -5.25 -6.79 32.11
CA LYS A 128 -4.47 -7.72 31.28
C LYS A 128 -3.10 -8.04 31.86
N VAL A 129 -2.70 -7.43 32.99
CA VAL A 129 -1.48 -7.79 33.71
C VAL A 129 -1.81 -8.81 34.79
N LYS A 130 -1.44 -10.08 34.56
CA LYS A 130 -1.84 -11.22 35.42
C LYS A 130 -0.64 -11.81 36.14
N MET A 131 -0.89 -12.26 37.38
CA MET A 131 0.07 -13.07 38.15
C MET A 131 -0.19 -14.56 37.90
N ILE A 132 0.81 -15.26 37.37
CA ILE A 132 0.70 -16.68 37.01
C ILE A 132 1.71 -17.49 37.81
N ALA A 133 1.27 -18.60 38.41
CA ALA A 133 2.17 -19.50 39.11
C ALA A 133 3.17 -20.14 38.14
N LYS A 134 4.46 -20.21 38.50
CA LYS A 134 5.51 -20.83 37.68
C LYS A 134 5.19 -22.27 37.33
N THR A 135 4.51 -23.02 38.23
CA THR A 135 4.08 -24.40 38.01
C THR A 135 3.10 -24.52 36.82
N LYS A 136 2.28 -23.52 36.58
CA LYS A 136 1.38 -23.50 35.40
C LYS A 136 2.11 -23.25 34.09
N LEU A 137 3.23 -22.52 34.14
CA LEU A 137 4.08 -22.28 32.98
C LEU A 137 5.10 -23.40 32.72
N ALA A 138 5.48 -24.15 33.78
CA ALA A 138 6.48 -25.21 33.68
C ALA A 138 6.11 -26.37 32.74
N LYS A 139 4.82 -26.50 32.38
CA LYS A 139 4.38 -27.44 31.33
C LYS A 139 4.92 -27.08 29.93
N HIS A 140 5.42 -25.84 29.75
CA HIS A 140 5.85 -25.34 28.45
C HIS A 140 7.32 -24.91 28.39
N LYS A 141 7.96 -24.51 29.51
CA LYS A 141 9.39 -24.11 29.55
C LYS A 141 10.01 -24.19 30.96
N ALA A 142 11.27 -24.59 31.03
CA ALA A 142 11.95 -24.92 32.28
C ALA A 142 12.28 -23.71 33.21
N ARG A 143 12.51 -22.49 32.68
CA ARG A 143 12.89 -21.31 33.47
C ARG A 143 12.39 -20.01 32.84
N PRO A 144 11.29 -19.42 33.37
CA PRO A 144 10.80 -18.14 32.88
C PRO A 144 11.76 -16.99 33.24
N PHE A 145 12.00 -16.06 32.30
CA PHE A 145 12.81 -14.86 32.52
C PHE A 145 12.07 -13.60 32.08
N LYS A 146 12.49 -12.45 32.61
CA LYS A 146 11.91 -11.14 32.23
C LYS A 146 12.17 -10.85 30.75
N GLY A 147 11.12 -10.42 30.03
CA GLY A 147 11.18 -10.14 28.59
C GLY A 147 10.78 -11.33 27.73
N GLU A 148 10.63 -12.52 28.29
CA GLU A 148 10.21 -13.70 27.54
C GLU A 148 8.76 -13.56 27.08
N GLN A 149 8.52 -13.87 25.79
CA GLN A 149 7.17 -13.98 25.24
C GLN A 149 6.61 -15.36 25.52
N ILE A 150 5.42 -15.43 26.06
CA ILE A 150 4.72 -16.68 26.35
C ILE A 150 3.31 -16.69 25.77
N THR A 151 2.83 -17.88 25.48
CA THR A 151 1.42 -18.12 25.21
C THR A 151 0.80 -18.84 26.40
N PHE A 152 -0.25 -18.28 26.97
CA PHE A 152 -0.97 -18.87 28.10
C PHE A 152 -2.47 -18.92 27.76
N GLY A 153 -2.98 -20.13 27.61
CA GLY A 153 -4.29 -20.33 26.95
C GLY A 153 -4.21 -19.90 25.50
N ASN A 154 -5.10 -18.99 25.08
CA ASN A 154 -5.12 -18.41 23.74
C ASN A 154 -4.53 -17.00 23.68
N GLU A 155 -3.99 -16.49 24.80
CA GLU A 155 -3.44 -15.15 24.89
C GLU A 155 -1.90 -15.19 24.82
N ARG A 156 -1.30 -14.28 24.05
CA ARG A 156 0.14 -14.05 24.04
C ARG A 156 0.48 -12.91 24.99
N GLY A 157 1.51 -13.08 25.79
CA GLY A 157 1.95 -12.04 26.74
C GLY A 157 3.46 -12.05 26.94
N VAL A 158 3.96 -11.01 27.61
CA VAL A 158 5.38 -10.85 27.94
C VAL A 158 5.56 -10.92 29.46
N ILE A 159 6.55 -11.69 29.92
CA ILE A 159 6.91 -11.76 31.35
C ILE A 159 7.57 -10.44 31.72
N THR A 160 6.91 -9.64 32.56
CA THR A 160 7.44 -8.35 33.04
C THR A 160 8.23 -8.48 34.35
N ALA A 161 7.97 -9.50 35.17
CA ALA A 161 8.73 -9.80 36.38
C ALA A 161 8.64 -11.27 36.75
N VAL A 162 9.71 -11.76 37.37
CA VAL A 162 9.78 -13.10 37.97
C VAL A 162 9.87 -12.95 39.49
N LEU A 163 8.82 -13.35 40.20
CA LEU A 163 8.64 -13.09 41.64
C LEU A 163 8.45 -14.44 42.39
N GLY A 164 9.51 -14.93 43.02
CA GLY A 164 9.44 -16.17 43.80
C GLY A 164 8.79 -17.33 43.05
N ARG A 165 7.58 -17.72 43.45
CA ARG A 165 6.80 -18.81 42.85
C ARG A 165 5.85 -18.36 41.71
N GLN A 166 5.80 -17.07 41.42
CA GLN A 166 4.91 -16.48 40.43
C GLN A 166 5.70 -15.67 39.39
N VAL A 167 5.09 -15.43 38.25
CA VAL A 167 5.52 -14.47 37.24
C VAL A 167 4.42 -13.48 36.97
N ARG A 168 4.79 -12.23 36.74
CA ARG A 168 3.88 -11.21 36.26
C ARG A 168 3.96 -11.17 34.74
N VAL A 169 2.85 -11.43 34.10
CA VAL A 169 2.72 -11.46 32.65
C VAL A 169 1.79 -10.36 32.22
N ASP A 170 2.22 -9.61 31.20
CA ASP A 170 1.45 -8.57 30.56
C ASP A 170 0.94 -9.09 29.21
N PHE A 171 -0.37 -9.14 29.06
CA PHE A 171 -1.07 -9.56 27.86
C PHE A 171 -1.55 -8.39 26.99
N ASN A 172 -1.19 -7.16 27.34
CA ASN A 172 -1.42 -6.02 26.48
C ASN A 172 -0.62 -6.13 25.19
N SER A 173 -1.10 -5.48 24.11
CA SER A 173 -0.28 -5.24 22.93
C SER A 173 1.04 -4.56 23.32
N PRO A 174 2.18 -4.90 22.72
CA PRO A 174 3.45 -4.21 22.97
C PRO A 174 3.40 -2.70 22.74
N LEU A 175 2.49 -2.24 21.89
CA LEU A 175 2.28 -0.82 21.55
C LEU A 175 1.19 -0.15 22.38
N ALA A 176 0.43 -0.89 23.22
CA ALA A 176 -0.65 -0.34 24.03
C ALA A 176 -0.14 0.74 25.01
N GLY A 177 -0.85 1.86 25.09
CA GLY A 177 -0.52 3.02 25.91
C GLY A 177 0.67 3.83 25.37
N ARG A 178 1.14 3.57 24.15
CA ARG A 178 2.24 4.31 23.51
C ARG A 178 1.71 5.22 22.42
N THR A 179 2.21 6.46 22.38
CA THR A 179 2.03 7.33 21.22
C THR A 179 2.93 6.83 20.10
N LEU A 180 2.36 6.62 18.94
CA LEU A 180 3.05 6.18 17.73
C LEU A 180 3.36 7.38 16.86
N VAL A 181 4.48 7.34 16.14
CA VAL A 181 4.90 8.37 15.19
C VAL A 181 5.11 7.71 13.85
N PHE A 182 4.43 8.22 12.84
CA PHE A 182 4.53 7.75 11.48
C PHE A 182 5.13 8.84 10.60
N ASP A 183 6.27 8.55 9.99
CA ASP A 183 6.82 9.35 8.91
C ASP A 183 6.33 8.76 7.60
N VAL A 184 5.42 9.48 6.94
CA VAL A 184 4.73 9.00 5.73
C VAL A 184 5.16 9.82 4.53
N THR A 185 5.43 9.16 3.41
CA THR A 185 5.73 9.80 2.12
C THR A 185 4.75 9.30 1.06
N LEU A 186 4.04 10.22 0.41
CA LEU A 186 3.14 9.89 -0.69
C LEU A 186 3.93 9.60 -1.97
N ARG A 187 3.85 8.38 -2.48
CA ARG A 187 4.56 7.96 -3.69
C ARG A 187 3.79 8.21 -4.97
N SER A 188 2.53 7.84 -4.99
CA SER A 188 1.67 8.07 -6.16
C SER A 188 0.20 8.07 -5.80
N ILE A 189 -0.61 8.69 -6.67
CA ILE A 189 -2.07 8.66 -6.65
C ILE A 189 -2.51 7.89 -7.89
N ILE A 190 -3.33 6.86 -7.70
CA ILE A 190 -3.78 6.02 -8.80
C ILE A 190 -5.06 6.61 -9.39
N SER A 191 -4.99 7.13 -10.62
CA SER A 191 -6.13 7.71 -11.34
C SER A 191 -6.72 6.74 -12.36
N ASP A 192 -5.88 5.98 -13.05
CA ASP A 192 -6.31 5.07 -14.12
C ASP A 192 -7.14 3.89 -13.58
N PRO A 193 -8.32 3.59 -14.19
CA PRO A 193 -9.18 2.51 -13.76
C PRO A 193 -8.53 1.12 -13.80
N SER A 194 -7.71 0.84 -14.80
CA SER A 194 -7.04 -0.45 -14.92
C SER A 194 -5.94 -0.60 -13.86
N GLU A 195 -5.21 0.47 -13.57
CA GLU A 195 -4.22 0.49 -12.50
C GLU A 195 -4.87 0.33 -11.12
N LYS A 196 -6.06 0.91 -10.90
CA LYS A 196 -6.83 0.69 -9.67
C LYS A 196 -7.17 -0.78 -9.48
N LEU A 197 -7.61 -1.48 -10.54
CA LEU A 197 -7.89 -2.91 -10.47
C LEU A 197 -6.62 -3.72 -10.21
N ARG A 198 -5.51 -3.40 -10.89
CA ARG A 198 -4.21 -4.04 -10.65
C ARG A 198 -3.79 -3.91 -9.19
N ALA A 199 -3.85 -2.71 -8.64
CA ALA A 199 -3.49 -2.45 -7.25
C ALA A 199 -4.35 -3.24 -6.25
N VAL A 200 -5.67 -3.33 -6.48
CA VAL A 200 -6.59 -4.12 -5.66
C VAL A 200 -6.25 -5.61 -5.73
N VAL A 201 -6.01 -6.13 -6.93
CA VAL A 201 -5.67 -7.54 -7.12
C VAL A 201 -4.32 -7.87 -6.49
N LYS A 202 -3.29 -7.04 -6.71
CA LYS A 202 -1.96 -7.20 -6.11
C LYS A 202 -2.03 -7.23 -4.59
N ARG A 203 -2.85 -6.38 -3.98
CA ARG A 203 -3.06 -6.35 -2.52
C ARG A 203 -3.65 -7.66 -2.00
N ARG A 204 -4.58 -8.27 -2.74
CA ARG A 204 -5.29 -9.48 -2.31
C ARG A 204 -4.58 -10.78 -2.69
N MET A 205 -3.86 -10.77 -3.82
CA MET A 205 -3.12 -11.91 -4.35
C MET A 205 -1.68 -11.54 -4.68
N PRO A 206 -0.90 -11.17 -3.67
CA PRO A 206 0.44 -10.63 -3.87
C PRO A 206 1.46 -11.65 -4.41
N GLY A 207 1.14 -12.93 -4.42
CA GLY A 207 1.98 -14.00 -4.96
C GLY A 207 1.86 -14.22 -6.46
N ILE A 208 0.89 -13.56 -7.13
CA ILE A 208 0.68 -13.66 -8.58
C ILE A 208 1.06 -12.33 -9.22
N PRO A 209 1.85 -12.34 -10.31
CA PRO A 209 2.17 -11.13 -11.08
C PRO A 209 0.90 -10.44 -11.57
N GLU A 210 0.84 -9.13 -11.41
CA GLU A 210 -0.36 -8.35 -11.76
C GLU A 210 -0.60 -8.28 -13.27
N GLU A 211 0.44 -8.48 -14.07
CA GLU A 211 0.40 -8.55 -15.54
C GLU A 211 -0.32 -9.80 -16.07
N ASP A 212 -0.42 -10.85 -15.27
CA ASP A 212 -1.11 -12.09 -15.66
C ASP A 212 -2.64 -11.95 -15.59
N PHE A 213 -3.12 -10.91 -14.92
CA PHE A 213 -4.55 -10.59 -14.85
C PHE A 213 -4.95 -9.70 -16.03
N LYS A 214 -6.11 -10.00 -16.63
CA LYS A 214 -6.71 -9.14 -17.64
C LYS A 214 -7.95 -8.46 -17.09
N PHE A 215 -8.10 -7.19 -17.40
CA PHE A 215 -9.19 -6.37 -16.88
C PHE A 215 -10.03 -5.82 -18.01
N SER A 216 -11.35 -5.83 -17.82
CA SER A 216 -12.30 -5.19 -18.72
C SER A 216 -13.40 -4.50 -17.92
N ILE A 217 -13.67 -3.25 -18.28
CA ILE A 217 -14.74 -2.46 -17.66
C ILE A 217 -15.71 -2.05 -18.77
N ALA A 218 -16.89 -2.67 -18.81
CA ALA A 218 -17.88 -2.40 -19.84
C ALA A 218 -19.29 -2.48 -19.27
N LYS A 219 -20.18 -1.56 -19.67
CA LYS A 219 -21.60 -1.57 -19.30
C LYS A 219 -21.88 -1.70 -17.78
N LYS A 220 -21.04 -1.07 -16.95
CA LYS A 220 -21.11 -1.17 -15.47
C LYS A 220 -20.79 -2.57 -14.91
N ILE A 221 -20.08 -3.38 -15.69
CA ILE A 221 -19.56 -4.68 -15.28
C ILE A 221 -18.06 -4.59 -15.28
N VAL A 222 -17.43 -4.97 -14.18
CA VAL A 222 -15.99 -5.16 -14.06
C VAL A 222 -15.71 -6.63 -14.25
N THR A 223 -14.91 -6.99 -15.24
CA THR A 223 -14.50 -8.36 -15.48
C THR A 223 -13.00 -8.49 -15.24
N ILE A 224 -12.62 -9.45 -14.41
CA ILE A 224 -11.24 -9.78 -14.06
C ILE A 224 -11.00 -11.23 -14.49
N GLU A 225 -10.17 -11.42 -15.53
CA GLU A 225 -9.70 -12.74 -15.91
C GLU A 225 -8.56 -13.15 -14.98
N MET A 226 -8.79 -14.23 -14.26
CA MET A 226 -7.87 -14.76 -13.25
C MET A 226 -6.90 -15.75 -13.90
N PRO A 227 -5.59 -15.66 -13.62
CA PRO A 227 -4.63 -16.69 -14.02
C PRO A 227 -4.99 -18.06 -13.42
N LYS A 228 -4.62 -19.14 -14.10
CA LYS A 228 -4.88 -20.52 -13.63
C LYS A 228 -4.21 -20.82 -12.30
N GLU A 229 -3.07 -20.22 -12.07
CA GLU A 229 -2.23 -20.34 -10.89
C GLU A 229 -2.95 -19.90 -9.63
N THR A 230 -3.93 -19.00 -9.74
CA THR A 230 -4.73 -18.55 -8.59
C THR A 230 -5.46 -19.70 -7.89
N ARG A 231 -5.80 -20.76 -8.63
CA ARG A 231 -6.51 -21.93 -8.09
C ARG A 231 -5.70 -22.79 -7.13
N TYR A 232 -4.39 -22.62 -7.14
CA TYR A 232 -3.47 -23.35 -6.23
C TYR A 232 -3.14 -22.55 -4.97
N ILE A 233 -3.66 -21.34 -4.85
CA ILE A 233 -3.47 -20.51 -3.65
C ILE A 233 -4.41 -21.03 -2.56
N GLN A 234 -3.86 -21.28 -1.39
CA GLN A 234 -4.66 -21.62 -0.22
C GLN A 234 -5.62 -20.45 0.09
N ASP A 235 -6.88 -20.80 0.41
CA ASP A 235 -7.91 -19.82 0.79
C ASP A 235 -8.22 -18.77 -0.30
N VAL A 236 -8.02 -19.11 -1.58
CA VAL A 236 -8.26 -18.23 -2.73
C VAL A 236 -9.65 -17.58 -2.72
N GLN A 237 -10.67 -18.29 -2.23
CA GLN A 237 -12.05 -17.81 -2.14
C GLN A 237 -12.17 -16.51 -1.31
N TYR A 238 -11.38 -16.36 -0.24
CA TYR A 238 -11.39 -15.12 0.55
C TYR A 238 -10.75 -13.95 -0.19
N ALA A 239 -9.70 -14.22 -0.96
CA ALA A 239 -9.08 -13.22 -1.81
C ALA A 239 -10.02 -12.80 -2.96
N GLU A 240 -10.72 -13.75 -3.59
CA GLU A 240 -11.73 -13.49 -4.63
C GLU A 240 -12.87 -12.61 -4.12
N ILE A 241 -13.43 -12.94 -2.95
CA ILE A 241 -14.47 -12.12 -2.29
C ILE A 241 -13.92 -10.72 -1.99
N GLY A 242 -12.69 -10.63 -1.47
CA GLY A 242 -12.02 -9.37 -1.18
C GLY A 242 -11.81 -8.51 -2.42
N ILE A 243 -11.35 -9.09 -3.53
CA ILE A 243 -11.17 -8.40 -4.81
C ILE A 243 -12.51 -7.86 -5.32
N ALA A 244 -13.57 -8.70 -5.31
CA ALA A 244 -14.89 -8.29 -5.76
C ALA A 244 -15.44 -7.13 -4.90
N ALA A 245 -15.34 -7.21 -3.58
CA ALA A 245 -15.79 -6.18 -2.67
C ALA A 245 -15.03 -4.86 -2.86
N ASP A 246 -13.70 -4.93 -2.97
CA ASP A 246 -12.86 -3.74 -3.17
C ASP A 246 -13.10 -3.11 -4.55
N ALA A 247 -13.25 -3.93 -5.62
CA ALA A 247 -13.58 -3.45 -6.96
C ALA A 247 -14.94 -2.73 -6.99
N LEU A 248 -15.97 -3.25 -6.32
CA LEU A 248 -17.28 -2.58 -6.22
C LEU A 248 -17.20 -1.25 -5.47
N LYS A 249 -16.32 -1.13 -4.49
CA LYS A 249 -16.09 0.14 -3.79
C LYS A 249 -15.35 1.15 -4.66
N VAL A 250 -14.33 0.70 -5.41
CA VAL A 250 -13.55 1.54 -6.32
C VAL A 250 -14.41 2.08 -7.45
N PHE A 251 -15.28 1.22 -8.01
CA PHE A 251 -16.16 1.54 -9.13
C PHE A 251 -17.58 1.64 -8.64
N ALA A 252 -17.94 2.74 -8.01
CA ALA A 252 -19.28 2.96 -7.44
C ALA A 252 -20.44 2.80 -8.45
N ASP A 253 -20.16 2.99 -9.74
CA ASP A 253 -21.12 2.78 -10.83
C ASP A 253 -21.23 1.32 -11.30
N ALA A 254 -20.31 0.46 -10.88
CA ALA A 254 -20.34 -0.95 -11.23
C ALA A 254 -21.50 -1.65 -10.52
N LYS A 255 -22.26 -2.43 -11.28
CA LYS A 255 -23.34 -3.27 -10.76
C LYS A 255 -22.90 -4.68 -10.44
N GLU A 256 -21.84 -5.13 -11.11
CA GLU A 256 -21.39 -6.53 -11.09
C GLU A 256 -19.89 -6.61 -11.26
N VAL A 257 -19.25 -7.52 -10.54
CA VAL A 257 -17.86 -7.93 -10.74
C VAL A 257 -17.86 -9.40 -11.12
N LYS A 258 -17.19 -9.72 -12.23
CA LYS A 258 -16.98 -11.09 -12.73
C LYS A 258 -15.54 -11.48 -12.54
N LEU A 259 -15.31 -12.57 -11.83
CA LEU A 259 -14.03 -13.24 -11.75
C LEU A 259 -14.10 -14.46 -12.66
N VAL A 260 -13.27 -14.49 -13.69
CA VAL A 260 -13.33 -15.51 -14.75
C VAL A 260 -12.03 -16.31 -14.77
N VAL A 261 -12.14 -17.62 -14.59
CA VAL A 261 -11.02 -18.54 -14.76
C VAL A 261 -11.29 -19.39 -15.99
N THR A 262 -10.37 -19.39 -16.92
CA THR A 262 -10.46 -20.16 -18.16
C THR A 262 -9.65 -21.44 -18.05
N PHE A 263 -10.27 -22.59 -18.38
CA PHE A 263 -9.61 -23.88 -18.48
C PHE A 263 -9.62 -24.31 -19.97
N ASP A 264 -8.42 -24.40 -20.54
CA ASP A 264 -8.27 -24.89 -21.92
C ASP A 264 -8.26 -26.42 -21.92
N ARG A 265 -8.74 -26.99 -23.00
CA ARG A 265 -8.56 -28.42 -23.26
C ARG A 265 -7.07 -28.73 -23.39
N PRO A 266 -6.52 -29.75 -22.69
CA PRO A 266 -5.14 -30.14 -22.88
C PRO A 266 -4.88 -30.46 -24.36
N LYS A 267 -3.78 -29.94 -24.91
CA LYS A 267 -3.33 -30.36 -26.24
C LYS A 267 -3.04 -31.85 -26.18
N PRO A 268 -3.47 -32.63 -27.21
CA PRO A 268 -3.05 -34.03 -27.35
C PRO A 268 -1.52 -34.08 -27.27
N LEU A 269 -0.98 -34.99 -26.49
CA LEU A 269 0.46 -35.28 -26.54
C LEU A 269 0.76 -35.67 -28.01
N GLU A 270 1.61 -34.90 -28.67
CA GLU A 270 2.12 -35.29 -29.98
C GLU A 270 2.84 -36.63 -29.75
N GLY A 271 2.21 -37.69 -30.28
CA GLY A 271 2.74 -39.04 -30.13
C GLY A 271 4.13 -39.08 -30.76
N ASN A 272 5.11 -39.54 -30.00
CA ASN A 272 6.35 -40.07 -30.55
C ASN A 272 5.94 -41.17 -31.53
N THR A 273 5.86 -40.84 -32.80
CA THR A 273 5.87 -41.83 -33.85
C THR A 273 7.29 -42.40 -33.91
N THR A 274 7.46 -43.56 -33.32
CA THR A 274 8.60 -44.45 -33.52
C THR A 274 8.60 -44.95 -34.97
#